data_65b328981645df4abca6550c22678da6
#
_entry.id   65b328981645df4abca6550c22678da6
#
_cell.length_a   1.000
_cell.length_b   1.000
_cell.length_c   1.000
_cell.angle_alpha   90.00
_cell.angle_beta   90.00
_cell.angle_gamma   90.00
#
_symmetry.space_group_name_H-M   'P 1'
#
loop_
_entity.id
_entity.type
_entity.pdbx_description
1 polymer ?
#
loop_
_entity_poly.entity_id
_entity_poly.type
_entity_poly.pdbx_seq_one_letter_code
_entity_poly.pdbx_strand_id
1 'polypeptide(L)'
;MTIATNMAGRGTDIMLGGNVSYMAKAALRKELSRDLTKDLAQLKDEYEHAKARAKAAGTELPTPPEETIDAQLEHLMTECDGHAETEDAAVLHARQRFEELCEEFEPEIKREAAAVREAGGLFIIGTERHESRRIDNQLRGRAGRQGDPGASRFFLSLEDDLMRIFGGERVQNLMDSLGLEEDVPIENKLITNTIESAQKKLEASNFAIRKQVLQYDDVMNQQREIIYKQRQMVLDGEDISDKLHEMMRQSIDDACTNYLNGETADDWDFAGLRRHFMNWLCLPSDFNYTKDQLGDLTKEGIADELYKRGMDILTAKEKKYGSKTMRELERICLLRNVDSKWMDHIDNMDQLKQGMGLRGYGQHDPVVEYRIEGFAMFDEMIASIREDAVHMLLTIEIRQQNAEPKREQIAKPTGEGAPTQAGTKGAAPVRVTKIGRNDPCPCGSGLKWKKCTCKEYHPDL
;
A
#
# COMPACT_ATOMS: atom_id res chain seq x y z
N MET A 1 0.45 35.32 -19.02
CA MET A 1 1.16 34.95 -17.76
C MET A 1 0.46 33.76 -17.15
N THR A 2 1.18 32.67 -16.86
CA THR A 2 0.63 31.47 -16.25
C THR A 2 1.23 31.32 -14.86
N ILE A 3 0.39 31.10 -13.85
CA ILE A 3 0.82 30.83 -12.47
C ILE A 3 0.71 29.32 -12.24
N ALA A 4 1.76 28.72 -11.74
CA ALA A 4 1.82 27.29 -11.49
C ALA A 4 2.42 27.00 -10.11
N THR A 5 2.01 25.89 -9.49
CA THR A 5 2.58 25.40 -8.25
C THR A 5 3.91 24.68 -8.48
N ASN A 6 4.65 24.37 -7.42
CA ASN A 6 5.93 23.66 -7.45
C ASN A 6 5.92 22.38 -8.30
N MET A 7 4.78 21.72 -8.43
CA MET A 7 4.64 20.47 -9.17
C MET A 7 4.62 20.64 -10.71
N ALA A 8 4.37 21.85 -11.22
CA ALA A 8 4.41 22.14 -12.67
C ALA A 8 5.81 21.94 -13.27
N GLY A 9 6.81 21.71 -12.45
CA GLY A 9 8.18 21.38 -12.83
C GLY A 9 8.37 20.00 -13.48
N ARG A 10 7.42 19.05 -13.40
CA ARG A 10 7.62 17.66 -13.85
C ARG A 10 6.37 17.09 -14.50
N GLY A 11 6.56 16.31 -15.57
CA GLY A 11 5.47 15.55 -16.20
C GLY A 11 4.61 16.29 -17.23
N THR A 12 4.76 17.62 -17.36
CA THR A 12 4.07 18.41 -18.40
C THR A 12 5.08 18.99 -19.38
N ASP A 13 4.77 18.99 -20.65
CA ASP A 13 5.53 19.68 -21.66
C ASP A 13 4.96 21.10 -21.86
N ILE A 14 5.85 22.09 -22.05
CA ILE A 14 5.48 23.48 -22.29
C ILE A 14 5.80 23.77 -23.74
N MET A 15 4.77 23.95 -24.54
CA MET A 15 4.88 24.31 -25.96
C MET A 15 4.72 25.82 -26.11
N LEU A 16 5.67 26.45 -26.84
CA LEU A 16 5.58 27.87 -27.14
C LEU A 16 4.45 28.14 -28.13
N GLY A 17 3.68 29.20 -27.92
CA GLY A 17 2.54 29.60 -28.79
C GLY A 17 1.22 28.91 -28.41
N GLY A 18 1.25 27.79 -27.72
CA GLY A 18 0.05 27.04 -27.28
C GLY A 18 0.06 25.59 -27.77
N ASN A 19 -1.01 24.86 -27.43
CA ASN A 19 -1.21 23.47 -27.82
C ASN A 19 -2.40 23.38 -28.80
N VAL A 20 -2.12 23.04 -30.06
CA VAL A 20 -3.11 22.90 -31.16
C VAL A 20 -4.21 21.92 -30.74
N SER A 21 -3.85 20.73 -30.29
CA SER A 21 -4.80 19.68 -29.90
C SER A 21 -5.73 20.12 -28.75
N TYR A 22 -5.19 20.86 -27.77
CA TYR A 22 -6.01 21.38 -26.68
C TYR A 22 -7.02 22.43 -27.14
N MET A 23 -6.60 23.36 -28.01
CA MET A 23 -7.48 24.38 -28.54
C MET A 23 -8.54 23.77 -29.45
N ALA A 24 -8.16 22.83 -30.31
CA ALA A 24 -9.09 22.07 -31.17
C ALA A 24 -10.11 21.28 -30.31
N LYS A 25 -9.67 20.58 -29.27
CA LYS A 25 -10.59 19.88 -28.34
C LYS A 25 -11.53 20.83 -27.61
N ALA A 26 -11.05 21.99 -27.17
CA ALA A 26 -11.89 22.99 -26.52
C ALA A 26 -12.95 23.61 -27.48
N ALA A 27 -12.60 23.82 -28.74
CA ALA A 27 -13.50 24.29 -29.77
C ALA A 27 -14.51 23.20 -30.15
N LEU A 28 -14.04 21.98 -30.42
CA LEU A 28 -14.86 20.81 -30.72
C LEU A 28 -15.91 20.54 -29.63
N ARG A 29 -15.49 20.60 -28.35
CA ARG A 29 -16.42 20.43 -27.25
C ARG A 29 -17.57 21.42 -27.24
N LYS A 30 -17.30 22.68 -27.60
CA LYS A 30 -18.33 23.71 -27.71
C LYS A 30 -19.27 23.46 -28.89
N GLU A 31 -18.73 23.02 -30.03
CA GLU A 31 -19.50 22.67 -31.22
C GLU A 31 -20.40 21.46 -30.95
N LEU A 32 -19.81 20.35 -30.50
CA LEU A 32 -20.56 19.13 -30.18
C LEU A 32 -21.61 19.33 -29.09
N SER A 33 -21.28 20.06 -28.01
CA SER A 33 -22.27 20.38 -26.97
C SER A 33 -23.46 21.15 -27.50
N ARG A 34 -23.24 22.10 -28.46
CA ARG A 34 -24.30 22.87 -29.10
C ARG A 34 -25.15 22.01 -30.01
N ASP A 35 -24.53 21.14 -30.80
CA ASP A 35 -25.21 20.29 -31.76
C ASP A 35 -26.00 19.18 -31.05
N LEU A 36 -25.43 18.49 -30.08
CA LEU A 36 -26.14 17.53 -29.24
C LEU A 36 -27.34 18.17 -28.49
N THR A 37 -27.21 19.44 -28.09
CA THR A 37 -28.33 20.15 -27.43
C THR A 37 -29.45 20.41 -28.41
N LYS A 38 -29.15 20.76 -29.69
CA LYS A 38 -30.15 20.95 -30.75
C LYS A 38 -30.84 19.64 -31.12
N ASP A 39 -30.04 18.55 -31.27
CA ASP A 39 -30.57 17.25 -31.59
C ASP A 39 -31.48 16.73 -30.46
N LEU A 40 -31.12 16.92 -29.22
CA LEU A 40 -31.96 16.58 -28.07
C LEU A 40 -33.29 17.41 -28.06
N ALA A 41 -33.24 18.70 -28.44
CA ALA A 41 -34.43 19.52 -28.54
C ALA A 41 -35.36 19.03 -29.65
N GLN A 42 -34.81 18.65 -30.81
CA GLN A 42 -35.58 18.08 -31.92
C GLN A 42 -36.22 16.75 -31.53
N LEU A 43 -35.45 15.85 -30.91
CA LEU A 43 -35.95 14.55 -30.41
C LEU A 43 -37.06 14.72 -29.38
N LYS A 44 -36.97 15.73 -28.51
CA LYS A 44 -38.06 16.06 -27.56
C LYS A 44 -39.33 16.54 -28.24
N ASP A 45 -39.20 17.38 -29.26
CA ASP A 45 -40.35 17.86 -30.06
C ASP A 45 -41.00 16.69 -30.83
N GLU A 46 -40.20 15.84 -31.48
CA GLU A 46 -40.68 14.64 -32.17
C GLU A 46 -41.38 13.67 -31.22
N TYR A 47 -40.82 13.48 -30.03
CA TYR A 47 -41.42 12.65 -28.98
C TYR A 47 -42.77 13.19 -28.52
N GLU A 48 -42.93 14.49 -28.26
CA GLU A 48 -44.21 15.08 -27.88
C GLU A 48 -45.23 14.96 -29.00
N HIS A 49 -44.84 15.11 -30.27
CA HIS A 49 -45.71 14.87 -31.44
C HIS A 49 -46.10 13.39 -31.56
N ALA A 50 -45.15 12.46 -31.38
CA ALA A 50 -45.44 11.03 -31.42
C ALA A 50 -46.32 10.58 -30.26
N LYS A 51 -46.13 11.10 -29.07
CA LYS A 51 -46.93 10.88 -27.88
C LYS A 51 -48.37 11.39 -28.05
N ALA A 52 -48.56 12.54 -28.69
CA ALA A 52 -49.87 13.07 -29.02
C ALA A 52 -50.60 12.17 -30.01
N ARG A 53 -49.93 11.67 -31.07
CA ARG A 53 -50.46 10.72 -32.02
C ARG A 53 -50.83 9.37 -31.40
N ALA A 54 -49.93 8.81 -30.56
CA ALA A 54 -50.18 7.56 -29.87
C ALA A 54 -51.41 7.64 -28.93
N LYS A 55 -51.54 8.79 -28.22
CA LYS A 55 -52.71 9.07 -27.36
C LYS A 55 -53.99 9.15 -28.12
N ALA A 56 -53.98 9.75 -29.34
CA ALA A 56 -55.16 9.86 -30.21
C ALA A 56 -55.54 8.52 -30.87
N ALA A 57 -54.54 7.64 -31.12
CA ALA A 57 -54.74 6.32 -31.75
C ALA A 57 -54.95 5.17 -30.76
N GLY A 58 -54.76 5.40 -29.44
CA GLY A 58 -54.85 4.36 -28.41
C GLY A 58 -53.74 3.30 -28.46
N THR A 59 -52.59 3.64 -29.04
CA THR A 59 -51.40 2.78 -29.15
C THR A 59 -50.43 3.00 -28.01
N GLU A 60 -49.40 2.10 -27.82
CA GLU A 60 -48.36 2.22 -26.80
C GLU A 60 -47.63 3.54 -26.93
N LEU A 61 -47.30 4.14 -25.78
CA LEU A 61 -46.57 5.40 -25.72
C LEU A 61 -45.09 5.18 -26.12
N PRO A 62 -44.49 6.09 -26.94
CA PRO A 62 -43.08 5.99 -27.28
C PRO A 62 -42.18 6.16 -26.05
N THR A 63 -40.97 5.61 -26.13
CA THR A 63 -39.94 5.75 -25.06
C THR A 63 -39.41 7.19 -25.03
N PRO A 64 -39.36 7.86 -23.89
CA PRO A 64 -38.79 9.22 -23.82
C PRO A 64 -37.31 9.23 -24.19
N PRO A 65 -36.80 10.28 -24.84
CA PRO A 65 -35.38 10.43 -25.15
C PRO A 65 -34.58 10.60 -23.86
N GLU A 66 -33.29 10.19 -23.88
CA GLU A 66 -32.38 10.42 -22.78
C GLU A 66 -32.24 11.91 -22.46
N GLU A 67 -32.28 12.28 -21.18
CA GLU A 67 -32.27 13.68 -20.76
C GLU A 67 -30.86 14.31 -20.71
N THR A 68 -29.79 13.49 -20.66
CA THR A 68 -28.42 13.95 -20.48
C THR A 68 -27.55 13.65 -21.69
N ILE A 69 -26.89 14.70 -22.19
CA ILE A 69 -25.92 14.61 -23.31
C ILE A 69 -24.49 14.41 -22.83
N ASP A 70 -24.25 14.52 -21.53
CA ASP A 70 -22.89 14.57 -20.97
C ASP A 70 -22.10 13.28 -21.24
N ALA A 71 -22.72 12.11 -21.10
CA ALA A 71 -22.08 10.83 -21.36
C ALA A 71 -21.66 10.67 -22.83
N GLN A 72 -22.53 11.10 -23.74
CA GLN A 72 -22.27 11.07 -25.21
C GLN A 72 -21.18 12.06 -25.58
N LEU A 73 -21.22 13.27 -25.03
CA LEU A 73 -20.19 14.29 -25.25
C LEU A 73 -18.82 13.82 -24.76
N GLU A 74 -18.75 13.26 -23.54
CA GLU A 74 -17.47 12.72 -23.00
C GLU A 74 -16.95 11.54 -23.81
N HIS A 75 -17.83 10.69 -24.32
CA HIS A 75 -17.43 9.60 -25.21
C HIS A 75 -16.82 10.14 -26.52
N LEU A 76 -17.48 11.07 -27.19
CA LEU A 76 -16.97 11.68 -28.41
C LEU A 76 -15.65 12.43 -28.18
N MET A 77 -15.53 13.14 -27.04
CA MET A 77 -14.30 13.85 -26.67
C MET A 77 -13.15 12.91 -26.34
N THR A 78 -13.43 11.70 -25.86
CA THR A 78 -12.39 10.69 -25.58
C THR A 78 -11.90 10.03 -26.86
N GLU A 79 -12.81 9.83 -27.85
CA GLU A 79 -12.51 9.13 -29.07
C GLU A 79 -12.07 10.04 -30.22
N CYS A 80 -12.18 11.38 -30.08
CA CYS A 80 -11.91 12.34 -31.17
C CYS A 80 -10.46 12.35 -31.67
N ASP A 81 -9.48 11.99 -30.81
CA ASP A 81 -8.06 11.87 -31.18
C ASP A 81 -7.58 10.39 -31.20
N GLY A 82 -8.50 9.43 -31.08
CA GLY A 82 -8.23 8.01 -31.16
C GLY A 82 -7.99 7.55 -32.63
N HIS A 83 -7.10 6.54 -32.77
CA HIS A 83 -6.81 5.92 -34.08
C HIS A 83 -7.43 4.51 -34.22
N ALA A 84 -8.23 4.05 -33.27
CA ALA A 84 -8.90 2.76 -33.34
C ALA A 84 -9.94 2.74 -34.46
N GLU A 85 -10.03 1.62 -35.17
CA GLU A 85 -11.08 1.44 -36.21
C GLU A 85 -12.46 1.46 -35.54
N THR A 86 -13.38 2.27 -36.05
CA THR A 86 -14.75 2.37 -35.57
C THR A 86 -15.71 2.57 -36.75
N GLU A 87 -16.90 1.99 -36.61
CA GLU A 87 -18.00 2.18 -37.57
C GLU A 87 -18.99 3.27 -37.10
N ASP A 88 -18.78 3.85 -35.92
CA ASP A 88 -19.65 4.90 -35.39
C ASP A 88 -19.48 6.20 -36.16
N ALA A 89 -20.53 6.59 -36.90
CA ALA A 89 -20.56 7.80 -37.74
C ALA A 89 -20.35 9.09 -36.90
N ALA A 90 -20.82 9.13 -35.64
CA ALA A 90 -20.64 10.29 -34.77
C ALA A 90 -19.18 10.46 -34.36
N VAL A 91 -18.49 9.34 -34.04
CA VAL A 91 -17.07 9.35 -33.73
C VAL A 91 -16.23 9.74 -34.96
N LEU A 92 -16.56 9.19 -36.14
CA LEU A 92 -15.87 9.54 -37.39
C LEU A 92 -16.00 11.02 -37.70
N HIS A 93 -17.20 11.57 -37.55
CA HIS A 93 -17.44 13.01 -37.75
C HIS A 93 -16.69 13.86 -36.73
N ALA A 94 -16.66 13.44 -35.45
CA ALA A 94 -15.90 14.14 -34.41
C ALA A 94 -14.38 14.12 -34.71
N ARG A 95 -13.82 13.00 -35.19
CA ARG A 95 -12.41 12.89 -35.62
C ARG A 95 -12.10 13.81 -36.79
N GLN A 96 -12.91 13.76 -37.85
CA GLN A 96 -12.72 14.64 -39.01
C GLN A 96 -12.75 16.10 -38.58
N ARG A 97 -13.74 16.48 -37.77
CA ARG A 97 -13.86 17.86 -37.29
C ARG A 97 -12.72 18.29 -36.40
N PHE A 98 -12.20 17.37 -35.59
CA PHE A 98 -11.01 17.60 -34.78
C PHE A 98 -9.76 17.86 -35.63
N GLU A 99 -9.55 17.08 -36.70
CA GLU A 99 -8.45 17.30 -37.65
C GLU A 99 -8.58 18.67 -38.36
N GLU A 100 -9.76 19.01 -38.85
CA GLU A 100 -10.04 20.33 -39.48
C GLU A 100 -9.71 21.47 -38.51
N LEU A 101 -10.13 21.37 -37.23
CA LEU A 101 -9.84 22.39 -36.22
C LEU A 101 -8.35 22.45 -35.89
N CYS A 102 -7.64 21.31 -35.89
CA CYS A 102 -6.21 21.30 -35.75
C CYS A 102 -5.49 22.03 -36.90
N GLU A 103 -5.91 21.79 -38.15
CA GLU A 103 -5.36 22.48 -39.31
C GLU A 103 -5.70 23.99 -39.31
N GLU A 104 -6.86 24.38 -38.80
CA GLU A 104 -7.28 25.77 -38.66
C GLU A 104 -6.44 26.53 -37.64
N PHE A 105 -6.17 25.94 -36.46
CA PHE A 105 -5.41 26.58 -35.38
C PHE A 105 -3.88 26.51 -35.59
N GLU A 106 -3.37 25.54 -36.33
CA GLU A 106 -1.94 25.34 -36.51
C GLU A 106 -1.16 26.57 -37.01
N PRO A 107 -1.63 27.31 -38.05
CA PRO A 107 -0.96 28.49 -38.59
C PRO A 107 -0.85 29.64 -37.57
N GLU A 108 -1.89 29.83 -36.76
CA GLU A 108 -1.94 30.86 -35.72
C GLU A 108 -0.93 30.54 -34.60
N ILE A 109 -0.95 29.30 -34.09
CA ILE A 109 -0.06 28.83 -33.05
C ILE A 109 1.43 28.86 -33.52
N LYS A 110 1.68 28.49 -34.79
CA LYS A 110 3.04 28.59 -35.37
C LYS A 110 3.53 30.03 -35.41
N ARG A 111 2.65 30.99 -35.74
CA ARG A 111 3.00 32.45 -35.74
C ARG A 111 3.27 32.94 -34.33
N GLU A 112 2.41 32.58 -33.38
CA GLU A 112 2.62 32.93 -31.97
C GLU A 112 3.90 32.31 -31.40
N ALA A 113 4.18 31.03 -31.71
CA ALA A 113 5.41 30.37 -31.33
C ALA A 113 6.66 31.07 -31.84
N ALA A 114 6.63 31.50 -33.11
CA ALA A 114 7.73 32.26 -33.72
C ALA A 114 7.92 33.62 -33.02
N ALA A 115 6.82 34.37 -32.79
CA ALA A 115 6.88 35.63 -32.08
C ALA A 115 7.43 35.49 -30.62
N VAL A 116 7.03 34.44 -29.91
CA VAL A 116 7.56 34.14 -28.56
C VAL A 116 9.05 33.82 -28.63
N ARG A 117 9.51 33.06 -29.64
CA ARG A 117 10.96 32.76 -29.79
C ARG A 117 11.76 34.02 -30.11
N GLU A 118 11.23 34.91 -30.97
CA GLU A 118 11.84 36.18 -31.31
C GLU A 118 11.91 37.12 -30.08
N ALA A 119 10.93 37.08 -29.21
CA ALA A 119 10.91 37.83 -27.95
C ALA A 119 11.85 37.26 -26.87
N GLY A 120 12.57 36.15 -27.14
CA GLY A 120 13.55 35.52 -26.23
C GLY A 120 13.01 34.26 -25.56
N GLY A 121 11.86 33.73 -25.95
CA GLY A 121 11.29 32.47 -25.49
C GLY A 121 10.60 32.54 -24.12
N LEU A 122 10.56 31.42 -23.42
CA LEU A 122 9.88 31.32 -22.13
C LEU A 122 10.72 31.96 -21.02
N PHE A 123 10.14 32.90 -20.29
CA PHE A 123 10.74 33.49 -19.10
C PHE A 123 10.09 32.88 -17.85
N ILE A 124 10.91 32.19 -17.03
CA ILE A 124 10.45 31.52 -15.81
C ILE A 124 10.84 32.36 -14.58
N ILE A 125 9.86 32.68 -13.78
CA ILE A 125 10.00 33.36 -12.49
C ILE A 125 9.77 32.33 -11.38
N GLY A 126 10.80 32.05 -10.56
CA GLY A 126 10.68 31.31 -9.32
C GLY A 126 10.56 32.25 -8.14
N THR A 127 9.58 32.06 -7.30
CA THR A 127 9.37 32.89 -6.08
C THR A 127 9.98 32.28 -4.84
N GLU A 128 10.39 31.01 -4.91
CA GLU A 128 11.02 30.25 -3.82
C GLU A 128 12.09 29.32 -4.37
N ARG A 129 13.03 28.92 -3.52
CA ARG A 129 13.97 27.81 -3.80
C ARG A 129 13.44 26.52 -3.24
N HIS A 130 13.62 25.46 -3.98
CA HIS A 130 13.38 24.09 -3.47
C HIS A 130 14.51 23.66 -2.54
N GLU A 131 14.21 22.65 -1.70
CA GLU A 131 15.24 22.02 -0.86
C GLU A 131 16.39 21.39 -1.66
N SER A 132 16.13 21.00 -2.90
CA SER A 132 17.11 20.38 -3.78
C SER A 132 17.41 21.25 -4.99
N ARG A 133 18.68 21.54 -5.21
CA ARG A 133 19.19 22.26 -6.38
C ARG A 133 18.85 21.56 -7.70
N ARG A 134 18.70 20.24 -7.68
CA ARG A 134 18.27 19.47 -8.86
C ARG A 134 16.89 19.88 -9.34
N ILE A 135 15.96 20.13 -8.42
CA ILE A 135 14.58 20.55 -8.75
C ILE A 135 14.58 21.96 -9.31
N ASP A 136 15.36 22.87 -8.72
CA ASP A 136 15.54 24.22 -9.26
C ASP A 136 16.11 24.20 -10.69
N ASN A 137 17.10 23.33 -10.95
CA ASN A 137 17.67 23.19 -12.28
C ASN A 137 16.67 22.56 -13.27
N GLN A 138 15.80 21.65 -12.82
CA GLN A 138 14.70 21.13 -13.66
C GLN A 138 13.70 22.24 -14.00
N LEU A 139 13.39 23.13 -13.07
CA LEU A 139 12.54 24.30 -13.33
C LEU A 139 13.21 25.25 -14.32
N ARG A 140 14.47 25.59 -14.12
CA ARG A 140 15.25 26.42 -15.06
C ARG A 140 15.31 25.81 -16.48
N GLY A 141 15.52 24.50 -16.56
CA GLY A 141 15.59 23.77 -17.81
C GLY A 141 14.30 23.77 -18.63
N ARG A 142 13.17 24.16 -18.02
CA ARG A 142 11.92 24.31 -18.77
C ARG A 142 11.91 25.50 -19.68
N ALA A 143 12.70 26.54 -19.42
CA ALA A 143 12.83 27.69 -20.29
C ALA A 143 13.47 27.33 -21.64
N GLY A 144 14.39 26.36 -21.68
CA GLY A 144 15.14 25.97 -22.88
C GLY A 144 14.76 24.61 -23.46
N ARG A 145 13.51 24.13 -23.32
CA ARG A 145 13.08 22.86 -23.91
C ARG A 145 13.13 22.89 -25.43
N GLN A 146 13.43 21.74 -26.02
CA GLN A 146 13.52 21.53 -27.47
C GLN A 146 14.53 22.46 -28.17
N GLY A 147 15.47 23.05 -27.42
CA GLY A 147 16.45 24.00 -27.98
C GLY A 147 15.92 25.41 -28.15
N ASP A 148 14.72 25.72 -27.68
CA ASP A 148 14.16 27.06 -27.72
C ASP A 148 14.93 28.02 -26.83
N PRO A 149 15.04 29.31 -27.17
CA PRO A 149 15.57 30.33 -26.29
C PRO A 149 14.69 30.48 -25.04
N GLY A 150 15.29 30.88 -23.92
CA GLY A 150 14.53 31.11 -22.71
C GLY A 150 15.41 31.66 -21.59
N ALA A 151 14.79 32.24 -20.57
CA ALA A 151 15.44 32.75 -19.39
C ALA A 151 14.73 32.35 -18.11
N SER A 152 15.46 32.39 -16.99
CA SER A 152 14.89 32.12 -15.68
C SER A 152 15.48 33.02 -14.62
N ARG A 153 14.66 33.49 -13.69
CA ARG A 153 15.08 34.30 -12.55
C ARG A 153 14.37 33.86 -11.28
N PHE A 154 15.09 33.84 -10.16
CA PHE A 154 14.51 33.61 -8.84
C PHE A 154 14.44 34.93 -8.08
N PHE A 155 13.28 35.19 -7.49
CA PHE A 155 13.02 36.26 -6.54
C PHE A 155 12.75 35.61 -5.18
N LEU A 156 13.61 35.83 -4.22
CA LEU A 156 13.62 35.13 -2.93
C LEU A 156 13.45 36.12 -1.80
N SER A 157 12.72 35.74 -0.75
CA SER A 157 12.66 36.47 0.50
C SER A 157 13.65 35.89 1.51
N LEU A 158 14.15 36.74 2.40
CA LEU A 158 14.93 36.29 3.56
C LEU A 158 14.07 35.56 4.61
N GLU A 159 12.75 35.72 4.52
CA GLU A 159 11.77 35.01 5.35
C GLU A 159 11.48 33.60 4.85
N ASP A 160 11.91 33.24 3.63
CA ASP A 160 11.75 31.91 3.08
C ASP A 160 12.36 30.85 4.01
N ASP A 161 11.73 29.69 4.13
CA ASP A 161 12.12 28.62 5.05
C ASP A 161 13.60 28.21 4.91
N LEU A 162 14.09 28.14 3.69
CA LEU A 162 15.50 27.83 3.43
C LEU A 162 16.44 28.86 4.09
N MET A 163 16.09 30.14 4.02
CA MET A 163 16.91 31.22 4.59
C MET A 163 16.77 31.28 6.11
N ARG A 164 15.58 31.09 6.63
CA ARG A 164 15.29 31.05 8.07
C ARG A 164 16.08 29.96 8.79
N ILE A 165 16.18 28.75 8.21
CA ILE A 165 16.86 27.60 8.82
C ILE A 165 18.42 27.77 8.79
N PHE A 166 18.98 28.36 7.75
CA PHE A 166 20.44 28.32 7.53
C PHE A 166 21.16 29.65 7.61
N GLY A 167 20.56 30.72 8.05
CA GLY A 167 21.30 31.94 8.27
C GLY A 167 20.56 33.25 8.05
N GLY A 168 19.23 33.20 8.03
CA GLY A 168 18.41 34.41 7.90
C GLY A 168 18.79 35.51 8.88
N GLU A 169 19.03 35.18 10.16
CA GLU A 169 19.44 36.15 11.17
C GLU A 169 20.78 36.84 10.88
N ARG A 170 21.77 36.10 10.37
CA ARG A 170 23.09 36.70 10.05
C ARG A 170 23.02 37.63 8.85
N VAL A 171 22.25 37.26 7.84
CA VAL A 171 22.05 38.10 6.65
C VAL A 171 21.18 39.29 7.00
N GLN A 172 20.14 39.10 7.82
CA GLN A 172 19.27 40.16 8.32
C GLN A 172 20.04 41.20 9.13
N ASN A 173 20.86 40.76 10.11
CA ASN A 173 21.74 41.66 10.87
C ASN A 173 22.77 42.41 10.00
N LEU A 174 23.26 41.77 8.93
CA LEU A 174 24.14 42.42 7.96
C LEU A 174 23.39 43.52 7.18
N MET A 175 22.17 43.26 6.78
CA MET A 175 21.32 44.21 6.05
C MET A 175 20.88 45.39 6.92
N ASP A 176 20.49 45.13 8.16
CA ASP A 176 20.18 46.17 9.15
C ASP A 176 21.42 47.09 9.38
N SER A 177 22.64 46.50 9.41
CA SER A 177 23.88 47.24 9.55
C SER A 177 24.24 48.05 8.30
N LEU A 178 23.76 47.64 7.11
CA LEU A 178 23.98 48.36 5.84
C LEU A 178 22.91 49.41 5.55
N GLY A 179 21.88 49.53 6.39
CA GLY A 179 20.78 50.50 6.25
C GLY A 179 19.98 50.39 4.95
N LEU A 180 19.82 49.17 4.43
CA LEU A 180 19.06 48.90 3.21
C LEU A 180 17.56 48.91 3.50
N GLU A 181 16.80 49.61 2.65
CA GLU A 181 15.33 49.62 2.74
C GLU A 181 14.73 48.27 2.37
N GLU A 182 13.63 47.87 3.00
CA GLU A 182 13.02 46.54 2.86
C GLU A 182 12.60 46.17 1.41
N ASP A 183 12.26 47.18 0.59
CA ASP A 183 11.72 46.98 -0.76
C ASP A 183 12.78 46.99 -1.88
N VAL A 184 14.06 47.12 -1.56
CA VAL A 184 15.13 47.20 -2.57
C VAL A 184 15.63 45.81 -2.94
N PRO A 185 15.50 45.37 -4.23
CA PRO A 185 16.04 44.09 -4.65
C PRO A 185 17.58 44.06 -4.57
N ILE A 186 18.12 43.11 -3.83
CA ILE A 186 19.55 42.99 -3.60
C ILE A 186 20.14 41.97 -4.54
N GLU A 187 20.98 42.40 -5.48
CA GLU A 187 21.76 41.52 -6.34
C GLU A 187 23.25 41.51 -5.86
N ASN A 188 23.53 40.55 -4.97
CA ASN A 188 24.88 40.40 -4.44
C ASN A 188 25.37 38.94 -4.54
N LYS A 189 26.56 38.74 -5.08
CA LYS A 189 27.20 37.42 -5.23
C LYS A 189 27.40 36.71 -3.89
N LEU A 190 27.62 37.46 -2.81
CA LEU A 190 27.78 36.89 -1.46
C LEU A 190 26.48 36.27 -0.98
N ILE A 191 25.32 36.93 -1.18
CA ILE A 191 24.00 36.42 -0.83
C ILE A 191 23.68 35.18 -1.65
N THR A 192 23.94 35.20 -2.96
CA THR A 192 23.76 34.02 -3.84
C THR A 192 24.59 32.83 -3.34
N ASN A 193 25.83 33.03 -2.97
CA ASN A 193 26.70 31.97 -2.44
C ASN A 193 26.20 31.44 -1.08
N THR A 194 25.65 32.33 -0.24
CA THR A 194 25.06 31.93 1.06
C THR A 194 23.82 31.03 0.85
N ILE A 195 22.94 31.41 -0.07
CA ILE A 195 21.75 30.62 -0.43
C ILE A 195 22.19 29.26 -0.99
N GLU A 196 23.15 29.19 -1.90
CA GLU A 196 23.65 27.91 -2.43
C GLU A 196 24.30 27.04 -1.33
N SER A 197 24.99 27.65 -0.38
CA SER A 197 25.61 26.94 0.74
C SER A 197 24.55 26.40 1.71
N ALA A 198 23.49 27.16 1.96
CA ALA A 198 22.33 26.73 2.75
C ALA A 198 21.64 25.53 2.10
N GLN A 199 21.37 25.61 0.81
CA GLN A 199 20.75 24.52 0.04
C GLN A 199 21.62 23.26 0.04
N LYS A 200 22.94 23.38 -0.13
CA LYS A 200 23.87 22.24 -0.04
C LYS A 200 23.86 21.58 1.33
N LYS A 201 23.77 22.36 2.41
CA LYS A 201 23.71 21.83 3.78
C LYS A 201 22.39 21.06 4.00
N LEU A 202 21.26 21.59 3.51
CA LEU A 202 19.97 20.93 3.60
C LEU A 202 19.96 19.61 2.79
N GLU A 203 20.50 19.65 1.55
CA GLU A 203 20.67 18.45 0.72
C GLU A 203 21.51 17.38 1.44
N ALA A 204 22.61 17.78 2.08
CA ALA A 204 23.50 16.89 2.81
C ALA A 204 22.78 16.28 4.05
N SER A 205 22.03 17.10 4.80
CA SER A 205 21.24 16.63 5.93
C SER A 205 20.16 15.62 5.50
N ASN A 206 19.39 15.96 4.49
CA ASN A 206 18.38 15.07 3.93
C ASN A 206 18.97 13.77 3.35
N PHE A 207 20.18 13.86 2.76
CA PHE A 207 20.90 12.68 2.29
C PHE A 207 21.34 11.79 3.46
N ALA A 208 21.87 12.38 4.53
CA ALA A 208 22.30 11.63 5.71
C ALA A 208 21.11 10.89 6.37
N ILE A 209 19.98 11.57 6.52
CA ILE A 209 18.73 10.95 7.05
C ILE A 209 18.28 9.78 6.16
N ARG A 210 18.21 9.99 4.84
CA ARG A 210 17.80 8.91 3.92
C ARG A 210 18.79 7.74 3.94
N LYS A 211 20.10 8.02 4.01
CA LYS A 211 21.13 6.99 4.11
C LYS A 211 20.94 6.16 5.38
N GLN A 212 20.69 6.81 6.50
CA GLN A 212 20.44 6.14 7.77
C GLN A 212 19.18 5.26 7.71
N VAL A 213 18.08 5.76 7.15
CA VAL A 213 16.85 4.96 6.96
C VAL A 213 17.11 3.72 6.13
N LEU A 214 17.84 3.85 5.01
CA LEU A 214 18.20 2.71 4.16
C LEU A 214 19.06 1.68 4.91
N GLN A 215 19.98 2.11 5.77
CA GLN A 215 20.83 1.20 6.55
C GLN A 215 20.01 0.37 7.55
N TYR A 216 18.97 0.94 8.15
CA TYR A 216 18.02 0.18 8.98
C TYR A 216 17.15 -0.77 8.14
N ASP A 217 16.68 -0.30 7.00
CA ASP A 217 15.83 -1.08 6.10
C ASP A 217 16.56 -2.30 5.50
N ASP A 218 17.86 -2.17 5.25
CA ASP A 218 18.69 -3.26 4.73
C ASP A 218 18.67 -4.48 5.65
N VAL A 219 18.74 -4.28 6.97
CA VAL A 219 18.70 -5.38 7.96
C VAL A 219 17.36 -6.12 7.86
N MET A 220 16.26 -5.38 7.87
CA MET A 220 14.92 -5.96 7.73
C MET A 220 14.69 -6.64 6.39
N ASN A 221 15.26 -6.10 5.31
CA ASN A 221 15.16 -6.71 3.98
C ASN A 221 15.85 -8.06 3.90
N GLN A 222 17.06 -8.18 4.45
CA GLN A 222 17.80 -9.45 4.48
C GLN A 222 17.01 -10.52 5.23
N GLN A 223 16.46 -10.17 6.39
CA GLN A 223 15.62 -11.09 7.18
C GLN A 223 14.33 -11.47 6.43
N ARG A 224 13.69 -10.49 5.78
CA ARG A 224 12.47 -10.70 4.95
C ARG A 224 12.74 -11.66 3.80
N GLU A 225 13.85 -11.51 3.09
CA GLU A 225 14.21 -12.39 1.97
C GLU A 225 14.35 -13.84 2.44
N ILE A 226 14.97 -14.08 3.60
CA ILE A 226 15.12 -15.42 4.18
C ILE A 226 13.75 -16.03 4.47
N ILE A 227 12.90 -15.31 5.21
CA ILE A 227 11.58 -15.80 5.60
C ILE A 227 10.67 -16.01 4.38
N TYR A 228 10.65 -15.07 3.42
CA TYR A 228 9.80 -15.18 2.25
C TYR A 228 10.24 -16.31 1.32
N LYS A 229 11.54 -16.54 1.20
CA LYS A 229 12.05 -17.69 0.44
C LYS A 229 11.63 -19.03 1.08
N GLN A 230 11.74 -19.15 2.40
CA GLN A 230 11.26 -20.34 3.10
C GLN A 230 9.75 -20.52 2.97
N ARG A 231 8.99 -19.45 3.14
CA ARG A 231 7.53 -19.45 2.97
C ARG A 231 7.11 -19.86 1.55
N GLN A 232 7.80 -19.36 0.54
CA GLN A 232 7.52 -19.68 -0.86
C GLN A 232 7.72 -21.17 -1.16
N MET A 233 8.80 -21.78 -0.67
CA MET A 233 9.05 -23.21 -0.84
C MET A 233 7.90 -24.07 -0.27
N VAL A 234 7.35 -23.67 0.88
CA VAL A 234 6.20 -24.36 1.49
C VAL A 234 4.93 -24.17 0.67
N LEU A 235 4.70 -22.98 0.10
CA LEU A 235 3.53 -22.67 -0.74
C LEU A 235 3.58 -23.38 -2.10
N ASP A 236 4.78 -23.53 -2.67
CA ASP A 236 4.98 -24.23 -3.95
C ASP A 236 4.74 -25.73 -3.84
N GLY A 237 4.52 -26.23 -2.63
CA GLY A 237 4.12 -27.60 -2.38
C GLY A 237 5.27 -28.58 -2.29
N GLU A 238 6.50 -28.12 -2.06
CA GLU A 238 7.64 -28.97 -1.76
C GLU A 238 7.34 -29.87 -0.54
N ASP A 239 7.90 -31.08 -0.55
CA ASP A 239 7.85 -31.94 0.62
C ASP A 239 8.79 -31.39 1.70
N ILE A 240 8.20 -31.00 2.83
CA ILE A 240 8.92 -30.37 3.94
C ILE A 240 9.13 -31.33 5.12
N SER A 241 8.78 -32.63 4.97
CA SER A 241 8.88 -33.62 6.06
C SER A 241 10.30 -33.72 6.60
N ASP A 242 11.29 -33.81 5.73
CA ASP A 242 12.69 -33.93 6.12
C ASP A 242 13.15 -32.68 6.88
N LYS A 243 12.73 -31.49 6.45
CA LYS A 243 13.00 -30.23 7.18
C LYS A 243 12.38 -30.20 8.57
N LEU A 244 11.15 -30.69 8.71
CA LEU A 244 10.49 -30.75 10.01
C LEU A 244 11.14 -31.78 10.93
N HIS A 245 11.63 -32.90 10.40
CA HIS A 245 12.44 -33.85 11.16
C HIS A 245 13.74 -33.22 11.63
N GLU A 246 14.42 -32.46 10.76
CA GLU A 246 15.62 -31.70 11.14
C GLU A 246 15.30 -30.61 12.19
N MET A 247 14.22 -29.86 12.01
CA MET A 247 13.75 -28.88 13.01
C MET A 247 13.47 -29.51 14.35
N MET A 248 12.83 -30.69 14.38
CA MET A 248 12.58 -31.44 15.61
C MET A 248 13.89 -31.85 16.28
N ARG A 249 14.84 -32.36 15.50
CA ARG A 249 16.16 -32.75 16.01
C ARG A 249 16.89 -31.53 16.63
N GLN A 250 16.95 -30.43 15.90
CA GLN A 250 17.59 -29.20 16.38
C GLN A 250 16.92 -28.65 17.65
N SER A 251 15.56 -28.62 17.71
CA SER A 251 14.86 -28.18 18.93
C SER A 251 15.16 -29.05 20.15
N ILE A 252 15.30 -30.35 19.94
CA ILE A 252 15.65 -31.28 21.02
C ILE A 252 17.11 -31.07 21.46
N ASP A 253 18.04 -30.94 20.51
CA ASP A 253 19.46 -30.74 20.80
C ASP A 253 19.69 -29.39 21.51
N ASP A 254 19.00 -28.31 21.08
CA ASP A 254 19.03 -27.00 21.72
C ASP A 254 18.52 -27.07 23.17
N ALA A 255 17.39 -27.76 23.41
CA ALA A 255 16.85 -27.95 24.74
C ALA A 255 17.79 -28.81 25.64
N CYS A 256 18.32 -29.91 25.10
CA CYS A 256 19.29 -30.73 25.80
C CYS A 256 20.56 -29.92 26.17
N THR A 257 21.04 -29.07 25.28
CA THR A 257 22.19 -28.21 25.53
C THR A 257 21.90 -27.20 26.65
N ASN A 258 20.69 -26.62 26.67
CA ASN A 258 20.31 -25.62 27.66
C ASN A 258 20.08 -26.21 29.06
N TYR A 259 19.44 -27.38 29.15
CA TYR A 259 19.08 -27.98 30.45
C TYR A 259 20.12 -28.98 30.97
N LEU A 260 20.91 -29.62 30.09
CA LEU A 260 21.93 -30.58 30.43
C LEU A 260 23.35 -29.99 30.30
N ASN A 261 23.58 -28.80 30.86
CA ASN A 261 24.82 -28.05 30.68
C ASN A 261 25.93 -28.37 31.72
N GLY A 262 25.67 -29.22 32.69
CA GLY A 262 26.67 -29.68 33.67
C GLY A 262 27.74 -30.61 33.09
N GLU A 263 28.90 -30.73 33.78
CA GLU A 263 29.96 -31.66 33.39
C GLU A 263 29.58 -33.11 33.68
N THR A 264 28.75 -33.34 34.67
CA THR A 264 28.26 -34.66 35.08
C THR A 264 26.75 -34.72 35.05
N ALA A 265 26.18 -35.90 34.88
CA ALA A 265 24.72 -36.09 34.83
C ALA A 265 24.02 -35.73 36.18
N ASP A 266 24.77 -35.68 37.28
CA ASP A 266 24.24 -35.23 38.57
C ASP A 266 23.89 -33.75 38.60
N ASP A 267 24.53 -32.93 37.75
CA ASP A 267 24.33 -31.47 37.66
C ASP A 267 23.29 -31.07 36.64
N TRP A 268 22.70 -32.03 35.92
CA TRP A 268 21.75 -31.75 34.85
C TRP A 268 20.34 -31.41 35.36
N ASP A 269 19.71 -30.39 34.81
CA ASP A 269 18.32 -30.01 35.13
C ASP A 269 17.28 -30.87 34.39
N PHE A 270 17.18 -32.14 34.81
CA PHE A 270 16.14 -33.04 34.28
C PHE A 270 14.72 -32.55 34.56
N ALA A 271 14.52 -31.82 35.64
CA ALA A 271 13.21 -31.27 35.96
C ALA A 271 12.82 -30.14 35.03
N GLY A 272 13.79 -29.32 34.65
CA GLY A 272 13.60 -28.28 33.60
C GLY A 272 13.30 -28.88 32.23
N LEU A 273 14.13 -29.85 31.79
CA LEU A 273 13.96 -30.55 30.53
C LEU A 273 12.58 -31.25 30.43
N ARG A 274 12.17 -31.93 31.50
CA ARG A 274 10.86 -32.57 31.58
C ARG A 274 9.71 -31.55 31.48
N ARG A 275 9.82 -30.40 32.19
CA ARG A 275 8.81 -29.34 32.11
C ARG A 275 8.68 -28.74 30.70
N HIS A 276 9.82 -28.56 30.03
CA HIS A 276 9.88 -28.05 28.68
C HIS A 276 9.13 -28.95 27.69
N PHE A 277 9.37 -30.25 27.73
CA PHE A 277 8.76 -31.26 26.86
C PHE A 277 7.45 -31.86 27.38
N MET A 278 6.91 -31.34 28.49
CA MET A 278 5.68 -31.86 29.09
C MET A 278 4.52 -31.77 28.12
N ASN A 279 3.72 -32.85 28.07
CA ASN A 279 2.52 -32.99 27.23
C ASN A 279 2.73 -33.17 25.72
N TRP A 280 3.97 -33.18 25.25
CA TRP A 280 4.22 -33.45 23.83
C TRP A 280 5.29 -34.51 23.54
N LEU A 281 6.37 -34.56 24.30
CA LEU A 281 7.41 -35.59 24.18
C LEU A 281 7.68 -36.32 25.52
N CYS A 282 7.37 -35.69 26.64
CA CYS A 282 7.63 -36.25 27.96
C CYS A 282 6.38 -36.49 28.79
N LEU A 283 6.40 -37.56 29.58
CA LEU A 283 5.44 -37.87 30.61
C LEU A 283 5.95 -37.39 31.97
N PRO A 284 5.06 -37.20 32.97
CA PRO A 284 5.48 -36.81 34.34
C PRO A 284 6.44 -37.78 35.01
N SER A 285 6.50 -39.04 34.59
CA SER A 285 7.36 -40.09 35.09
C SER A 285 8.75 -40.15 34.47
N ASP A 286 8.98 -39.41 33.37
CA ASP A 286 10.21 -39.49 32.62
C ASP A 286 11.38 -38.79 33.37
N PHE A 287 12.59 -39.18 33.06
CA PHE A 287 13.83 -38.62 33.62
C PHE A 287 13.93 -38.72 35.18
N ASN A 288 13.29 -39.72 35.77
CA ASN A 288 13.47 -40.06 37.16
C ASN A 288 14.53 -41.17 37.26
N TYR A 289 15.81 -40.79 37.15
CA TYR A 289 16.92 -41.73 37.18
C TYR A 289 17.42 -41.96 38.61
N THR A 290 17.86 -43.17 38.89
CA THR A 290 18.61 -43.49 40.12
C THR A 290 20.09 -43.14 39.93
N LYS A 291 20.83 -42.96 41.05
CA LYS A 291 22.25 -42.62 41.00
C LYS A 291 23.09 -43.58 40.17
N ASP A 292 22.75 -44.86 40.18
CA ASP A 292 23.47 -45.89 39.41
C ASP A 292 23.20 -45.75 37.89
N GLN A 293 22.07 -45.21 37.50
CA GLN A 293 21.71 -45.00 36.11
C GLN A 293 22.33 -43.72 35.51
N LEU A 294 22.66 -42.73 36.37
CA LEU A 294 23.23 -41.45 35.90
C LEU A 294 24.61 -41.61 35.26
N GLY A 295 25.38 -42.65 35.70
CA GLY A 295 26.74 -42.88 35.20
C GLY A 295 26.83 -43.26 33.71
N ASP A 296 25.77 -43.85 33.15
CA ASP A 296 25.73 -44.33 31.78
C ASP A 296 25.00 -43.37 30.82
N LEU A 297 24.45 -42.23 31.32
CA LEU A 297 23.71 -41.29 30.52
C LEU A 297 24.61 -40.34 29.72
N THR A 298 24.27 -40.16 28.45
CA THR A 298 24.90 -39.18 27.58
C THR A 298 23.83 -38.20 27.08
N LYS A 299 24.22 -36.95 26.81
CA LYS A 299 23.31 -35.93 26.25
C LYS A 299 22.71 -36.38 24.94
N GLU A 300 23.56 -36.96 24.08
CA GLU A 300 23.17 -37.51 22.77
C GLU A 300 22.17 -38.66 22.94
N GLY A 301 22.36 -39.52 23.95
CA GLY A 301 21.43 -40.64 24.21
C GLY A 301 20.05 -40.18 24.62
N ILE A 302 19.95 -39.12 25.42
CA ILE A 302 18.69 -38.51 25.84
C ILE A 302 18.03 -37.82 24.63
N ALA A 303 18.81 -37.10 23.82
CA ALA A 303 18.31 -36.46 22.62
C ALA A 303 17.81 -37.47 21.58
N ASP A 304 18.51 -38.58 21.40
CA ASP A 304 18.10 -39.69 20.52
C ASP A 304 16.81 -40.37 21.00
N GLU A 305 16.66 -40.56 22.29
CA GLU A 305 15.43 -41.12 22.87
C GLU A 305 14.22 -40.19 22.60
N LEU A 306 14.37 -38.88 22.88
CA LEU A 306 13.33 -37.89 22.62
C LEU A 306 12.97 -37.79 21.13
N TYR A 307 13.98 -37.79 20.27
CA TYR A 307 13.79 -37.76 18.82
C TYR A 307 13.03 -38.99 18.32
N LYS A 308 13.42 -40.20 18.79
CA LYS A 308 12.72 -41.43 18.45
C LYS A 308 11.25 -41.40 18.87
N ARG A 309 10.95 -40.91 20.08
CA ARG A 309 9.55 -40.72 20.55
C ARG A 309 8.77 -39.80 19.64
N GLY A 310 9.38 -38.66 19.24
CA GLY A 310 8.75 -37.74 18.28
C GLY A 310 8.44 -38.40 16.94
N MET A 311 9.41 -39.17 16.41
CA MET A 311 9.23 -39.92 15.17
C MET A 311 8.14 -40.99 15.27
N ASP A 312 8.04 -41.67 16.39
CA ASP A 312 6.99 -42.68 16.66
C ASP A 312 5.61 -42.01 16.67
N ILE A 313 5.47 -40.82 17.26
CA ILE A 313 4.22 -40.03 17.27
C ILE A 313 3.86 -39.60 15.84
N LEU A 314 4.80 -39.08 15.06
CA LEU A 314 4.57 -38.66 13.68
C LEU A 314 4.15 -39.85 12.79
N THR A 315 4.85 -40.99 12.93
CA THR A 315 4.51 -42.21 12.19
C THR A 315 3.12 -42.73 12.55
N ALA A 316 2.75 -42.67 13.81
CA ALA A 316 1.40 -43.05 14.26
C ALA A 316 0.32 -42.12 13.70
N LYS A 317 0.59 -40.82 13.65
CA LYS A 317 -0.31 -39.80 13.03
C LYS A 317 -0.43 -40.03 11.53
N GLU A 318 0.67 -40.27 10.82
CA GLU A 318 0.65 -40.53 9.38
C GLU A 318 -0.16 -41.79 9.04
N LYS A 319 -0.03 -42.86 9.83
CA LYS A 319 -0.88 -44.06 9.70
C LYS A 319 -2.35 -43.77 9.97
N LYS A 320 -2.66 -42.88 10.92
CA LYS A 320 -4.03 -42.52 11.32
C LYS A 320 -4.74 -41.62 10.30
N TYR A 321 -4.04 -40.63 9.74
CA TYR A 321 -4.65 -39.58 8.90
C TYR A 321 -4.35 -39.75 7.40
N GLY A 322 -3.35 -40.54 7.06
CA GLY A 322 -2.83 -40.71 5.69
C GLY A 322 -1.78 -39.67 5.31
N SER A 323 -0.87 -40.07 4.43
CA SER A 323 0.30 -39.26 4.05
C SER A 323 -0.08 -37.89 3.46
N LYS A 324 -1.12 -37.83 2.59
CA LYS A 324 -1.56 -36.56 1.98
C LYS A 324 -2.01 -35.54 3.01
N THR A 325 -2.85 -35.96 3.95
CA THR A 325 -3.34 -35.10 5.03
C THR A 325 -2.23 -34.68 5.97
N MET A 326 -1.26 -35.57 6.20
CA MET A 326 -0.09 -35.25 7.02
C MET A 326 0.77 -34.16 6.39
N ARG A 327 1.06 -34.24 5.08
CA ARG A 327 1.78 -33.17 4.34
C ARG A 327 1.05 -31.81 4.39
N GLU A 328 -0.28 -31.83 4.30
CA GLU A 328 -1.08 -30.59 4.45
C GLU A 328 -1.00 -30.02 5.88
N LEU A 329 -1.04 -30.91 6.89
CA LEU A 329 -0.95 -30.51 8.30
C LEU A 329 0.40 -29.88 8.61
N GLU A 330 1.49 -30.49 8.13
CA GLU A 330 2.86 -30.01 8.25
C GLU A 330 2.99 -28.57 7.69
N ARG A 331 2.47 -28.34 6.47
CA ARG A 331 2.48 -27.02 5.86
C ARG A 331 1.69 -25.99 6.67
N ILE A 332 0.50 -26.35 7.12
CA ILE A 332 -0.34 -25.46 7.92
C ILE A 332 0.33 -25.09 9.23
N CYS A 333 0.91 -26.08 9.94
CA CYS A 333 1.62 -25.85 11.19
C CYS A 333 2.81 -24.92 11.01
N LEU A 334 3.62 -25.16 9.97
CA LEU A 334 4.80 -24.32 9.71
C LEU A 334 4.40 -22.90 9.27
N LEU A 335 3.50 -22.74 8.30
CA LEU A 335 3.08 -21.43 7.80
C LEU A 335 2.45 -20.58 8.91
N ARG A 336 1.59 -21.17 9.72
CA ARG A 336 0.93 -20.45 10.82
C ARG A 336 1.94 -19.89 11.83
N ASN A 337 2.93 -20.67 12.20
CA ASN A 337 3.96 -20.23 13.13
C ASN A 337 4.89 -19.20 12.51
N VAL A 338 5.32 -19.41 11.26
CA VAL A 338 6.12 -18.44 10.52
C VAL A 338 5.39 -17.10 10.43
N ASP A 339 4.12 -17.10 9.99
CA ASP A 339 3.37 -15.85 9.80
C ASP A 339 3.16 -15.11 11.13
N SER A 340 2.82 -15.81 12.22
CA SER A 340 2.62 -15.19 13.54
C SER A 340 3.91 -14.60 14.10
N LYS A 341 4.99 -15.40 14.16
CA LYS A 341 6.27 -14.96 14.73
C LYS A 341 6.95 -13.87 13.89
N TRP A 342 6.78 -13.91 12.58
CA TRP A 342 7.29 -12.86 11.70
C TRP A 342 6.59 -11.52 11.93
N MET A 343 5.28 -11.50 12.14
CA MET A 343 4.57 -10.27 12.49
C MET A 343 5.04 -9.69 13.81
N ASP A 344 5.15 -10.54 14.85
CA ASP A 344 5.67 -10.13 16.15
C ASP A 344 7.11 -9.59 16.04
N HIS A 345 7.94 -10.21 15.20
CA HIS A 345 9.32 -9.79 14.97
C HIS A 345 9.42 -8.42 14.30
N ILE A 346 8.56 -8.14 13.30
CA ILE A 346 8.49 -6.81 12.67
C ILE A 346 8.21 -5.73 13.73
N ASP A 347 7.23 -5.96 14.59
CA ASP A 347 6.86 -5.02 15.65
C ASP A 347 8.01 -4.83 16.67
N ASN A 348 8.68 -5.91 17.05
CA ASN A 348 9.84 -5.87 17.94
C ASN A 348 11.02 -5.10 17.32
N MET A 349 11.29 -5.29 16.03
CA MET A 349 12.33 -4.56 15.31
C MET A 349 12.03 -3.07 15.18
N ASP A 350 10.75 -2.70 15.02
CA ASP A 350 10.35 -1.30 15.04
C ASP A 350 10.53 -0.66 16.42
N GLN A 351 10.22 -1.38 17.50
CA GLN A 351 10.48 -0.91 18.87
C GLN A 351 11.99 -0.76 19.14
N LEU A 352 12.79 -1.74 18.69
CA LEU A 352 14.25 -1.67 18.77
C LEU A 352 14.79 -0.43 18.07
N LYS A 353 14.32 -0.15 16.84
CA LYS A 353 14.71 1.02 16.05
C LYS A 353 14.44 2.34 16.78
N GLN A 354 13.28 2.47 17.44
CA GLN A 354 12.94 3.66 18.22
C GLN A 354 13.89 3.88 19.40
N GLY A 355 14.38 2.80 20.04
CA GLY A 355 15.31 2.85 21.16
C GLY A 355 16.76 3.17 20.75
N MET A 356 17.14 2.93 19.47
CA MET A 356 18.54 3.05 19.03
C MET A 356 19.10 4.48 19.11
N GLY A 357 18.24 5.50 18.97
CA GLY A 357 18.66 6.91 19.07
C GLY A 357 19.33 7.27 20.42
N LEU A 358 18.92 6.61 21.49
CA LEU A 358 19.49 6.85 22.84
C LEU A 358 20.87 6.23 23.02
N ARG A 359 21.20 5.16 22.30
CA ARG A 359 22.50 4.48 22.39
C ARG A 359 23.64 5.26 21.74
N GLY A 360 23.31 6.19 20.83
CA GLY A 360 24.30 7.12 20.25
C GLY A 360 25.03 7.97 21.29
N TYR A 361 24.45 8.18 22.47
CA TYR A 361 25.13 8.86 23.58
C TYR A 361 26.27 8.05 24.18
N GLY A 362 26.25 6.70 24.02
CA GLY A 362 27.29 5.79 24.48
C GLY A 362 28.50 5.63 23.54
N GLN A 363 28.62 6.47 22.51
CA GLN A 363 29.66 6.41 21.45
C GLN A 363 29.62 5.12 20.60
N HIS A 364 28.53 4.37 20.64
CA HIS A 364 28.28 3.23 19.76
C HIS A 364 27.58 3.71 18.47
N ASP A 365 27.91 3.09 17.34
CA ASP A 365 27.17 3.34 16.10
C ASP A 365 25.78 2.70 16.19
N PRO A 366 24.70 3.49 16.20
CA PRO A 366 23.35 2.97 16.36
C PRO A 366 22.95 1.95 15.28
N VAL A 367 23.49 2.05 14.07
CA VAL A 367 23.21 1.12 12.97
C VAL A 367 23.89 -0.24 13.21
N VAL A 368 25.11 -0.23 13.75
CA VAL A 368 25.85 -1.46 14.08
C VAL A 368 25.15 -2.20 15.21
N GLU A 369 24.77 -1.49 16.29
CA GLU A 369 24.04 -2.06 17.41
C GLU A 369 22.68 -2.64 16.96
N TYR A 370 21.94 -1.88 16.16
CA TYR A 370 20.67 -2.37 15.58
C TYR A 370 20.85 -3.67 14.80
N ARG A 371 21.94 -3.77 14.02
CA ARG A 371 22.25 -4.97 13.24
C ARG A 371 22.53 -6.16 14.16
N ILE A 372 23.39 -5.98 15.17
CA ILE A 372 23.78 -7.05 16.10
C ILE A 372 22.55 -7.56 16.85
N GLU A 373 21.79 -6.66 17.47
CA GLU A 373 20.58 -7.06 18.21
C GLU A 373 19.48 -7.60 17.30
N GLY A 374 19.30 -6.99 16.13
CA GLY A 374 18.32 -7.46 15.17
C GLY A 374 18.61 -8.86 14.64
N PHE A 375 19.88 -9.25 14.47
CA PHE A 375 20.22 -10.62 14.11
C PHE A 375 20.02 -11.59 15.29
N ALA A 376 20.37 -11.20 16.51
CA ALA A 376 20.12 -12.02 17.69
C ALA A 376 18.62 -12.28 17.89
N MET A 377 17.77 -11.25 17.75
CA MET A 377 16.31 -11.38 17.80
C MET A 377 15.76 -12.25 16.66
N PHE A 378 16.36 -12.16 15.48
CA PHE A 378 15.98 -12.99 14.34
C PHE A 378 16.29 -14.47 14.56
N ASP A 379 17.48 -14.78 15.09
CA ASP A 379 17.88 -16.16 15.43
C ASP A 379 16.97 -16.74 16.52
N GLU A 380 16.60 -15.94 17.52
CA GLU A 380 15.64 -16.34 18.57
C GLU A 380 14.24 -16.62 17.97
N MET A 381 13.80 -15.76 17.05
CA MET A 381 12.54 -15.98 16.33
C MET A 381 12.56 -17.28 15.52
N ILE A 382 13.65 -17.58 14.79
CA ILE A 382 13.79 -18.82 14.02
C ILE A 382 13.77 -20.04 14.95
N ALA A 383 14.45 -19.97 16.10
CA ALA A 383 14.41 -21.03 17.10
C ALA A 383 12.99 -21.25 17.64
N SER A 384 12.28 -20.16 17.95
CA SER A 384 10.88 -20.22 18.39
C SER A 384 9.93 -20.80 17.32
N ILE A 385 10.13 -20.45 16.03
CA ILE A 385 9.34 -21.04 14.92
C ILE A 385 9.56 -22.55 14.87
N ARG A 386 10.82 -23.01 14.97
CA ARG A 386 11.15 -24.45 14.97
C ARG A 386 10.43 -25.19 16.09
N GLU A 387 10.57 -24.68 17.32
CA GLU A 387 9.98 -25.31 18.50
C GLU A 387 8.46 -25.33 18.42
N ASP A 388 7.81 -24.18 18.16
CA ASP A 388 6.36 -24.07 18.11
C ASP A 388 5.73 -24.85 16.96
N ALA A 389 6.39 -24.92 15.80
CA ALA A 389 5.92 -25.71 14.66
C ALA A 389 5.95 -27.22 14.99
N VAL A 390 7.04 -27.70 15.58
CA VAL A 390 7.16 -29.10 16.00
C VAL A 390 6.18 -29.42 17.13
N HIS A 391 6.11 -28.57 18.16
CA HIS A 391 5.17 -28.73 19.27
C HIS A 391 3.71 -28.81 18.75
N MET A 392 3.31 -27.87 17.85
CA MET A 392 1.98 -27.88 17.25
C MET A 392 1.74 -29.16 16.45
N LEU A 393 2.71 -29.60 15.64
CA LEU A 393 2.58 -30.80 14.83
C LEU A 393 2.42 -32.07 15.68
N LEU A 394 3.16 -32.16 16.79
CA LEU A 394 3.08 -33.32 17.70
C LEU A 394 1.82 -33.31 18.59
N THR A 395 1.23 -32.16 18.87
CA THR A 395 0.06 -32.05 19.77
C THR A 395 -1.27 -31.97 19.05
N ILE A 396 -1.32 -31.44 17.81
CA ILE A 396 -2.58 -31.23 17.08
C ILE A 396 -3.29 -32.55 16.79
N GLU A 397 -4.61 -32.57 17.02
CA GLU A 397 -5.48 -33.66 16.62
C GLU A 397 -6.56 -33.16 15.66
N ILE A 398 -6.69 -33.85 14.52
CA ILE A 398 -7.74 -33.55 13.56
C ILE A 398 -9.05 -34.15 14.08
N ARG A 399 -9.97 -33.29 14.50
CA ARG A 399 -11.35 -33.72 14.75
C ARG A 399 -12.06 -33.86 13.38
N GLN A 400 -12.35 -35.07 12.98
CA GLN A 400 -13.29 -35.26 11.88
C GLN A 400 -14.62 -34.70 12.36
N GLN A 401 -15.05 -33.58 11.80
CA GLN A 401 -16.43 -33.15 11.89
C GLN A 401 -17.26 -34.25 11.18
N ASN A 402 -17.81 -35.16 11.96
CA ASN A 402 -18.84 -36.03 11.48
C ASN A 402 -19.93 -35.15 10.86
N ALA A 403 -20.29 -35.48 9.64
CA ALA A 403 -21.35 -34.95 8.80
C ALA A 403 -22.24 -33.90 9.47
N GLU A 404 -22.36 -32.76 8.82
CA GLU A 404 -23.36 -31.72 9.17
C GLU A 404 -24.65 -32.36 9.64
N PRO A 405 -25.22 -31.99 10.79
CA PRO A 405 -26.57 -32.40 11.13
C PRO A 405 -27.47 -31.91 9.99
N LYS A 406 -28.02 -32.84 9.21
CA LYS A 406 -29.10 -32.54 8.27
C LYS A 406 -30.13 -31.77 9.06
N ARG A 407 -30.28 -30.49 8.83
CA ARG A 407 -31.40 -29.69 9.32
C ARG A 407 -32.65 -30.29 8.69
N GLU A 408 -33.33 -31.11 9.43
CA GLU A 408 -34.70 -31.48 9.10
C GLU A 408 -35.56 -30.22 9.16
N GLN A 409 -36.16 -29.87 8.03
CA GLN A 409 -37.12 -28.78 7.98
C GLN A 409 -38.36 -29.18 8.83
N ILE A 410 -38.41 -28.66 10.06
CA ILE A 410 -39.55 -28.91 10.99
C ILE A 410 -40.77 -28.04 10.63
N ALA A 411 -40.67 -27.13 9.67
CA ALA A 411 -41.81 -26.32 9.22
C ALA A 411 -42.17 -26.62 7.76
N LYS A 412 -43.29 -27.30 7.56
CA LYS A 412 -43.99 -27.32 6.26
C LYS A 412 -44.74 -26.00 6.10
N PRO A 413 -44.58 -25.24 5.01
CA PRO A 413 -45.43 -24.09 4.76
C PRO A 413 -46.84 -24.58 4.42
N THR A 414 -47.81 -24.32 5.29
CA THR A 414 -49.23 -24.36 4.99
C THR A 414 -49.64 -23.00 4.45
N GLY A 415 -49.83 -22.92 3.12
CA GLY A 415 -50.31 -21.71 2.47
C GLY A 415 -50.38 -21.90 0.96
N GLU A 416 -51.59 -22.15 0.47
CA GLU A 416 -51.92 -22.18 -0.97
C GLU A 416 -51.64 -20.83 -1.61
N GLY A 417 -50.94 -20.86 -2.72
CA GLY A 417 -50.71 -19.70 -3.61
C GLY A 417 -49.96 -20.16 -4.84
N ALA A 418 -50.58 -20.03 -5.99
CA ALA A 418 -50.24 -20.57 -7.28
C ALA A 418 -48.83 -20.20 -7.82
N PRO A 419 -48.30 -20.95 -8.81
CA PRO A 419 -46.89 -20.90 -9.19
C PRO A 419 -46.64 -19.85 -10.26
N THR A 420 -45.55 -19.07 -10.07
CA THR A 420 -44.92 -18.33 -11.17
C THR A 420 -43.42 -18.70 -11.24
N GLN A 421 -43.05 -19.23 -12.38
CA GLN A 421 -41.66 -19.47 -12.76
C GLN A 421 -40.86 -18.15 -12.81
N ALA A 422 -39.68 -18.14 -12.26
CA ALA A 422 -38.53 -17.44 -12.87
C ALA A 422 -37.24 -17.61 -12.05
N GLY A 423 -36.21 -18.09 -12.68
CA GLY A 423 -34.84 -17.60 -12.73
C GLY A 423 -34.09 -17.35 -11.42
N THR A 424 -33.20 -18.28 -11.10
CA THR A 424 -32.04 -18.08 -10.19
C THR A 424 -31.23 -16.86 -10.54
N LYS A 425 -31.25 -15.83 -9.70
CA LYS A 425 -30.20 -14.80 -9.64
C LYS A 425 -29.64 -14.74 -8.21
N GLY A 426 -28.31 -14.81 -8.11
CA GLY A 426 -27.57 -14.80 -6.86
C GLY A 426 -27.90 -13.59 -5.98
N ALA A 427 -27.94 -13.79 -4.68
CA ALA A 427 -28.19 -12.77 -3.69
C ALA A 427 -27.09 -11.69 -3.75
N ALA A 428 -27.49 -10.44 -3.96
CA ALA A 428 -26.62 -9.27 -3.89
C ALA A 428 -26.22 -9.02 -2.41
N PRO A 429 -25.01 -8.49 -2.16
CA PRO A 429 -24.58 -8.19 -0.80
C PRO A 429 -25.48 -7.10 -0.18
N VAL A 430 -25.90 -7.32 1.05
CA VAL A 430 -26.68 -6.37 1.84
C VAL A 430 -25.82 -5.13 2.08
N ARG A 431 -26.16 -4.01 1.44
CA ARG A 431 -25.56 -2.71 1.74
C ARG A 431 -26.09 -2.23 3.09
N VAL A 432 -25.23 -2.21 4.09
CA VAL A 432 -25.49 -1.50 5.35
C VAL A 432 -25.48 0.00 5.04
N THR A 433 -26.65 0.62 5.03
CA THR A 433 -26.78 2.09 4.89
C THR A 433 -26.30 2.74 6.18
N LYS A 434 -25.16 3.44 6.12
CA LYS A 434 -24.68 4.26 7.26
C LYS A 434 -25.68 5.38 7.53
N ILE A 435 -26.20 5.43 8.75
CA ILE A 435 -27.16 6.46 9.18
C ILE A 435 -26.43 7.81 9.28
N GLY A 436 -26.96 8.81 8.58
CA GLY A 436 -26.40 10.16 8.59
C GLY A 436 -26.68 10.88 9.92
N ARG A 437 -25.77 11.76 10.30
CA ARG A 437 -25.83 12.52 11.57
C ARG A 437 -27.14 13.29 11.80
N ASN A 438 -27.86 13.63 10.74
CA ASN A 438 -29.13 14.38 10.78
C ASN A 438 -30.36 13.53 10.50
N ASP A 439 -30.19 12.24 10.18
CA ASP A 439 -31.31 11.33 9.89
C ASP A 439 -32.12 11.00 11.16
N PRO A 440 -33.39 10.64 11.02
CA PRO A 440 -34.20 10.20 12.15
C PRO A 440 -33.62 8.93 12.76
N CYS A 441 -33.60 8.87 14.09
CA CYS A 441 -33.07 7.71 14.79
C CYS A 441 -33.94 6.46 14.57
N PRO A 442 -33.35 5.30 14.25
CA PRO A 442 -34.08 4.06 14.00
C PRO A 442 -34.81 3.52 15.24
N CYS A 443 -34.53 4.03 16.44
CA CYS A 443 -35.25 3.64 17.66
C CYS A 443 -36.70 4.11 17.73
N GLY A 444 -37.17 4.89 16.74
CA GLY A 444 -38.57 5.37 16.70
C GLY A 444 -38.85 6.60 17.63
N SER A 445 -37.84 7.18 18.26
CA SER A 445 -38.01 8.34 19.17
C SER A 445 -38.35 9.67 18.47
N GLY A 446 -38.33 9.72 17.13
CA GLY A 446 -38.57 10.96 16.36
C GLY A 446 -37.42 11.97 16.42
N LEU A 447 -36.37 11.71 17.20
CA LEU A 447 -35.20 12.56 17.32
C LEU A 447 -34.18 12.30 16.24
N LYS A 448 -33.41 13.33 15.85
CA LYS A 448 -32.26 13.17 14.93
C LYS A 448 -31.19 12.30 15.59
N TRP A 449 -30.52 11.44 14.81
CA TRP A 449 -29.47 10.51 15.28
C TRP A 449 -28.46 11.16 16.23
N LYS A 450 -27.99 12.38 15.93
CA LYS A 450 -27.04 13.13 16.77
C LYS A 450 -27.54 13.54 18.16
N LYS A 451 -28.89 13.57 18.38
CA LYS A 451 -29.53 14.04 19.62
C LYS A 451 -30.16 12.90 20.41
N CYS A 452 -30.13 11.67 19.89
CA CYS A 452 -30.72 10.52 20.55
C CYS A 452 -29.69 9.79 21.43
N THR A 453 -30.07 9.42 22.64
CA THR A 453 -29.21 8.70 23.60
C THR A 453 -29.00 7.24 23.23
N CYS A 454 -29.80 6.67 22.31
CA CYS A 454 -29.59 5.27 21.87
C CYS A 454 -28.27 5.06 21.11
N LYS A 455 -27.60 6.13 20.68
CA LYS A 455 -26.24 6.11 20.14
C LYS A 455 -25.21 5.51 21.12
N GLU A 456 -25.45 5.63 22.41
CA GLU A 456 -24.58 5.07 23.47
C GLU A 456 -24.74 3.56 23.60
N TYR A 457 -25.90 3.02 23.17
CA TYR A 457 -26.21 1.59 23.24
C TYR A 457 -25.95 0.80 21.94
N HIS A 458 -25.76 1.51 20.82
CA HIS A 458 -25.52 0.92 19.49
C HIS A 458 -24.41 1.67 18.75
N PRO A 459 -23.15 1.59 19.19
CA PRO A 459 -22.04 2.33 18.60
C PRO A 459 -21.70 1.90 17.16
N ASP A 460 -22.18 0.72 16.71
CA ASP A 460 -21.85 0.10 15.41
C ASP A 460 -22.93 0.34 14.31
N LEU A 461 -23.98 1.13 14.59
CA LEU A 461 -25.02 1.46 13.62
C LEU A 461 -24.76 2.79 12.89
#